data_df363573a8f24e24accf84c4ad89429a
#
_entry.id   df363573a8f24e24accf84c4ad89429a
#
_cell.length_a   1.000
_cell.length_b   1.000
_cell.length_c   1.000
_cell.angle_alpha   90.00
_cell.angle_beta   90.00
_cell.angle_gamma   90.00
#
_symmetry.space_group_name_H-M   'P 1'
#
loop_
_entity.id
_entity.type
_entity.pdbx_description
1 polymer ?
#
loop_
_entity_poly.entity_id
_entity_poly.type
_entity_poly.pdbx_seq_one_letter_code
_entity_poly.pdbx_strand_id
1 'polypeptide(L)'
;FSFMAKFEVEPEVTLPNMKWKSLKVQRSNYIHDEHDIEDAITQLKKAHATIATVEDGAKEGDYLICTLQKLDVSGVPIIGKKYEKQYLRVGKGSFTENQKDKLIGLKPDDTTRIMLPVNKEEGDAEYELTVTNIEREILPEVNEDFLKLVNPELTSVEELTADVEKKIKANFAERSQTAFERDLSDALIELANPSFAPSMMNNYLNNLVEDVKKQNNGEPIDDEKIREHYKPTAERNLKWFSLRNKLIETEKINASREEVEGEIEIMVEKSPQSEKEIRKFYKKPSNRQRIEDDLIEKKILEYLEQFAKVKEVEVHTKDLRGQDHEH
;
A
#
# COMPACT_ATOMS: atom_id res chain seq x y z
N PHE A 1 -49.71 -15.80 -30.26
CA PHE A 1 -48.30 -15.59 -29.99
C PHE A 1 -48.06 -15.77 -28.49
N SER A 2 -47.16 -16.68 -28.09
CA SER A 2 -46.67 -16.79 -26.74
C SER A 2 -45.22 -16.36 -26.72
N PHE A 3 -44.81 -15.58 -25.72
CA PHE A 3 -43.41 -15.21 -25.49
C PHE A 3 -43.06 -15.50 -24.03
N MET A 4 -41.80 -15.79 -23.77
CA MET A 4 -41.24 -15.96 -22.44
C MET A 4 -40.24 -14.84 -22.23
N ALA A 5 -40.46 -14.00 -21.21
CA ALA A 5 -39.49 -13.02 -20.76
C ALA A 5 -38.78 -13.57 -19.53
N LYS A 6 -37.43 -13.57 -19.57
CA LYS A 6 -36.59 -13.83 -18.39
C LYS A 6 -36.02 -12.49 -17.92
N PHE A 7 -36.22 -12.17 -16.66
CA PHE A 7 -35.62 -11.00 -16.02
C PHE A 7 -34.99 -11.43 -14.70
N GLU A 8 -33.94 -10.72 -14.35
CA GLU A 8 -33.24 -10.92 -13.11
C GLU A 8 -33.84 -9.99 -12.06
N VAL A 9 -34.06 -10.49 -10.87
CA VAL A 9 -34.56 -9.72 -9.72
C VAL A 9 -33.44 -9.61 -8.70
N GLU A 10 -33.25 -8.44 -8.14
CA GLU A 10 -32.34 -8.26 -7.03
C GLU A 10 -32.80 -9.10 -5.83
N PRO A 11 -31.94 -9.98 -5.27
CA PRO A 11 -32.35 -10.82 -4.16
C PRO A 11 -32.67 -9.97 -2.92
N GLU A 12 -33.73 -10.34 -2.20
CA GLU A 12 -34.04 -9.69 -0.93
C GLU A 12 -33.00 -10.04 0.13
N VAL A 13 -32.38 -8.99 0.69
CA VAL A 13 -31.40 -9.13 1.77
C VAL A 13 -32.11 -9.13 3.11
N THR A 14 -31.97 -10.22 3.85
CA THR A 14 -32.49 -10.33 5.20
C THR A 14 -31.36 -10.26 6.21
N LEU A 15 -31.45 -9.31 7.17
CA LEU A 15 -30.53 -9.30 8.31
C LEU A 15 -30.91 -10.45 9.26
N PRO A 16 -29.94 -11.24 9.73
CA PRO A 16 -30.22 -12.36 10.64
C PRO A 16 -30.79 -11.83 11.95
N ASN A 17 -31.99 -12.28 12.34
CA ASN A 17 -32.69 -11.85 13.55
C ASN A 17 -31.76 -11.74 14.76
N MET A 18 -31.59 -10.54 15.34
CA MET A 18 -30.85 -10.26 16.59
C MET A 18 -29.41 -10.83 16.69
N LYS A 19 -29.03 -11.84 15.89
CA LYS A 19 -27.72 -12.50 15.93
C LYS A 19 -26.57 -11.62 15.47
N TRP A 20 -26.81 -10.70 14.53
CA TRP A 20 -25.81 -9.75 14.08
C TRP A 20 -25.35 -8.79 15.19
N LYS A 21 -26.17 -8.61 16.24
CA LYS A 21 -25.82 -7.86 17.45
C LYS A 21 -24.85 -8.63 18.38
N SER A 22 -24.26 -9.73 17.94
CA SER A 22 -23.30 -10.51 18.71
C SER A 22 -22.10 -10.95 17.87
N LEU A 23 -21.71 -10.11 16.88
CA LEU A 23 -20.51 -10.32 16.08
C LEU A 23 -19.29 -10.48 16.99
N LYS A 24 -18.45 -11.47 16.69
CA LYS A 24 -17.20 -11.69 17.42
C LYS A 24 -16.06 -11.22 16.51
N VAL A 25 -15.34 -10.21 16.94
CA VAL A 25 -14.24 -9.62 16.21
C VAL A 25 -13.03 -9.41 17.11
N GLN A 26 -11.86 -9.29 16.52
CA GLN A 26 -10.64 -8.96 17.24
C GLN A 26 -10.22 -7.53 16.92
N ARG A 27 -9.67 -6.83 17.92
CA ARG A 27 -8.98 -5.56 17.71
C ARG A 27 -7.53 -5.75 18.12
N SER A 28 -6.62 -5.52 17.20
CA SER A 28 -5.18 -5.64 17.43
C SER A 28 -4.63 -4.33 17.99
N ASN A 29 -4.08 -4.37 19.20
CA ASN A 29 -3.38 -3.25 19.81
C ASN A 29 -1.87 -3.43 19.57
N TYR A 30 -1.32 -2.66 18.63
CA TYR A 30 0.10 -2.75 18.30
C TYR A 30 0.94 -2.05 19.37
N ILE A 31 1.92 -2.79 19.89
CA ILE A 31 2.90 -2.30 20.87
C ILE A 31 4.24 -2.21 20.15
N HIS A 32 4.69 -0.97 19.93
CA HIS A 32 6.00 -0.66 19.34
C HIS A 32 7.11 -0.79 20.37
N ASP A 33 8.34 -0.91 19.90
CA ASP A 33 9.55 -0.91 20.72
C ASP A 33 10.56 0.15 20.23
N GLU A 34 11.74 0.23 20.88
CA GLU A 34 12.79 1.17 20.50
C GLU A 34 13.27 0.99 19.05
N HIS A 35 13.29 -0.25 18.56
CA HIS A 35 13.73 -0.54 17.21
C HIS A 35 12.81 0.07 16.15
N ASP A 36 11.49 0.12 16.38
CA ASP A 36 10.56 0.80 15.47
C ASP A 36 10.87 2.29 15.35
N ILE A 37 11.28 2.92 16.45
CA ILE A 37 11.66 4.34 16.48
C ILE A 37 13.00 4.54 15.74
N GLU A 38 13.99 3.69 16.00
CA GLU A 38 15.28 3.71 15.30
C GLU A 38 15.13 3.51 13.80
N ASP A 39 14.31 2.56 13.39
CA ASP A 39 14.00 2.29 11.98
C ASP A 39 13.32 3.50 11.34
N ALA A 40 12.35 4.12 12.00
CA ALA A 40 11.67 5.30 11.49
C ALA A 40 12.61 6.50 11.34
N ILE A 41 13.50 6.74 12.32
CA ILE A 41 14.52 7.77 12.22
C ILE A 41 15.51 7.45 11.07
N THR A 42 15.87 6.18 10.91
CA THR A 42 16.72 5.74 9.80
C THR A 42 16.05 5.97 8.44
N GLN A 43 14.76 5.73 8.32
CA GLN A 43 14.01 6.04 7.09
C GLN A 43 13.95 7.56 6.83
N LEU A 44 13.77 8.37 7.87
CA LEU A 44 13.84 9.84 7.75
C LEU A 44 15.22 10.28 7.26
N LYS A 45 16.30 9.72 7.82
CA LYS A 45 17.68 9.99 7.35
C LYS A 45 17.87 9.59 5.88
N LYS A 46 17.33 8.43 5.45
CA LYS A 46 17.38 7.99 4.06
C LYS A 46 16.60 8.91 3.12
N ALA A 47 15.44 9.40 3.53
CA ALA A 47 14.65 10.35 2.74
C ALA A 47 15.38 11.69 2.50
N HIS A 48 16.31 12.05 3.38
CA HIS A 48 17.13 13.26 3.30
C HIS A 48 18.61 12.97 3.02
N ALA A 49 18.92 11.76 2.56
CA ALA A 49 20.29 11.39 2.18
C ALA A 49 20.78 12.21 0.99
N THR A 50 22.05 12.55 0.98
CA THR A 50 22.71 13.12 -0.19
C THR A 50 23.46 12.02 -0.93
N ILE A 51 23.51 12.11 -2.26
CA ILE A 51 24.25 11.17 -3.08
C ILE A 51 25.65 11.77 -3.33
N ALA A 52 26.68 11.02 -2.98
CA ALA A 52 28.06 11.39 -3.23
C ALA A 52 28.76 10.35 -4.11
N THR A 53 29.54 10.82 -5.07
CA THR A 53 30.47 9.98 -5.82
C THR A 53 31.63 9.58 -4.92
N VAL A 54 31.99 8.29 -4.93
CA VAL A 54 33.07 7.73 -4.10
C VAL A 54 34.03 6.90 -4.95
N GLU A 55 35.32 6.88 -4.52
CA GLU A 55 36.41 6.13 -5.17
C GLU A 55 37.03 5.09 -4.23
N ASP A 56 36.53 4.98 -2.98
CA ASP A 56 37.10 4.10 -1.94
C ASP A 56 36.70 2.62 -2.09
N GLY A 57 36.03 2.30 -3.19
CA GLY A 57 35.48 0.97 -3.49
C GLY A 57 34.04 0.80 -3.03
N ALA A 58 33.30 0.01 -3.78
CA ALA A 58 31.89 -0.24 -3.58
C ALA A 58 31.61 -0.95 -2.25
N LYS A 59 30.62 -0.47 -1.51
CA LYS A 59 30.11 -1.08 -0.27
C LYS A 59 28.68 -1.53 -0.44
N GLU A 60 28.21 -2.33 0.48
CA GLU A 60 26.79 -2.71 0.52
C GLU A 60 25.88 -1.47 0.61
N GLY A 61 24.89 -1.41 -0.24
CA GLY A 61 23.98 -0.28 -0.35
C GLY A 61 24.35 0.76 -1.39
N ASP A 62 25.62 0.78 -1.87
CA ASP A 62 26.06 1.70 -2.92
C ASP A 62 25.38 1.41 -4.26
N TYR A 63 25.30 2.42 -5.10
CA TYR A 63 24.86 2.30 -6.49
C TYR A 63 26.08 2.29 -7.41
N LEU A 64 26.23 1.21 -8.17
CA LEU A 64 27.20 1.12 -9.25
C LEU A 64 26.56 1.66 -10.53
N ILE A 65 27.11 2.71 -11.08
CA ILE A 65 26.83 3.12 -12.46
C ILE A 65 27.80 2.34 -13.33
N CYS A 66 27.29 1.48 -14.17
CA CYS A 66 28.10 0.54 -14.92
C CYS A 66 27.65 0.34 -16.36
N THR A 67 28.53 -0.26 -17.13
CA THR A 67 28.23 -0.80 -18.44
C THR A 67 28.14 -2.32 -18.34
N LEU A 68 27.09 -2.89 -18.88
CA LEU A 68 26.86 -4.35 -18.95
C LEU A 68 27.03 -4.81 -20.40
N GLN A 69 27.92 -5.77 -20.63
CA GLN A 69 28.09 -6.44 -21.91
C GLN A 69 27.66 -7.91 -21.79
N LYS A 70 26.58 -8.33 -22.47
CA LYS A 70 26.14 -9.73 -22.45
C LYS A 70 27.19 -10.62 -23.12
N LEU A 71 27.48 -11.75 -22.45
CA LEU A 71 28.41 -12.78 -22.95
C LEU A 71 27.63 -13.96 -23.49
N ASP A 72 28.24 -14.68 -24.42
CA ASP A 72 27.76 -16.01 -24.87
C ASP A 72 28.22 -17.11 -23.89
N VAL A 73 27.80 -18.34 -24.14
CA VAL A 73 28.17 -19.51 -23.33
C VAL A 73 29.67 -19.83 -23.31
N SER A 74 30.46 -19.21 -24.21
CA SER A 74 31.91 -19.30 -24.26
C SER A 74 32.61 -18.10 -23.57
N GLY A 75 31.84 -17.19 -23.02
CA GLY A 75 32.35 -15.98 -22.39
C GLY A 75 32.78 -14.88 -23.36
N VAL A 76 32.31 -14.94 -24.63
CA VAL A 76 32.62 -13.93 -25.66
C VAL A 76 31.51 -12.86 -25.71
N PRO A 77 31.86 -11.56 -25.83
CA PRO A 77 30.90 -10.50 -25.95
C PRO A 77 29.97 -10.61 -27.16
N ILE A 78 28.67 -10.56 -26.92
CA ILE A 78 27.67 -10.58 -28.00
C ILE A 78 27.52 -9.16 -28.57
N ILE A 79 27.79 -9.00 -29.87
CA ILE A 79 27.69 -7.72 -30.56
C ILE A 79 26.26 -7.15 -30.47
N GLY A 80 26.16 -5.87 -30.11
CA GLY A 80 24.87 -5.18 -30.00
C GLY A 80 24.10 -5.44 -28.69
N LYS A 81 24.67 -6.23 -27.77
CA LYS A 81 24.09 -6.48 -26.43
C LYS A 81 24.92 -5.81 -25.32
N LYS A 82 25.19 -4.51 -25.53
CA LYS A 82 25.87 -3.64 -24.57
C LYS A 82 24.86 -2.64 -24.03
N TYR A 83 24.79 -2.53 -22.71
CA TYR A 83 23.88 -1.65 -21.99
C TYR A 83 24.71 -0.67 -21.16
N GLU A 84 24.70 0.58 -21.53
CA GLU A 84 25.46 1.64 -20.87
C GLU A 84 24.60 2.32 -19.78
N LYS A 85 25.25 2.94 -18.80
CA LYS A 85 24.63 3.69 -17.70
C LYS A 85 23.57 2.88 -16.96
N GLN A 86 23.85 1.63 -16.65
CA GLN A 86 23.00 0.80 -15.81
C GLN A 86 23.27 1.10 -14.35
N TYR A 87 22.20 1.14 -13.54
CA TYR A 87 22.28 1.35 -12.10
C TYR A 87 22.07 0.02 -11.39
N LEU A 88 23.06 -0.43 -10.64
CA LEU A 88 22.99 -1.66 -9.85
C LEU A 88 23.23 -1.32 -8.39
N ARG A 89 22.31 -1.71 -7.51
CA ARG A 89 22.48 -1.54 -6.07
C ARG A 89 23.20 -2.76 -5.48
N VAL A 90 24.34 -2.54 -4.81
CA VAL A 90 25.11 -3.60 -4.18
C VAL A 90 24.31 -4.19 -2.99
N GLY A 91 24.06 -5.50 -3.02
CA GLY A 91 23.39 -6.21 -1.94
C GLY A 91 21.84 -6.18 -1.98
N LYS A 92 21.25 -5.59 -3.02
CA LYS A 92 19.79 -5.61 -3.24
C LYS A 92 19.45 -5.95 -4.69
N GLY A 93 18.29 -6.56 -4.90
CA GLY A 93 17.79 -6.89 -6.22
C GLY A 93 18.00 -8.35 -6.61
N SER A 94 18.13 -8.62 -7.92
CA SER A 94 18.20 -9.96 -8.50
C SER A 94 19.54 -10.68 -8.31
N PHE A 95 20.35 -10.25 -7.36
CA PHE A 95 21.65 -10.85 -7.10
C PHE A 95 21.54 -11.93 -6.04
N THR A 96 22.07 -13.11 -6.33
CA THR A 96 22.34 -14.13 -5.32
C THR A 96 23.49 -13.70 -4.43
N GLU A 97 23.54 -14.15 -3.16
CA GLU A 97 24.59 -13.78 -2.20
C GLU A 97 26.01 -13.94 -2.76
N ASN A 98 26.26 -15.00 -3.54
CA ASN A 98 27.56 -15.26 -4.18
C ASN A 98 27.99 -14.19 -5.20
N GLN A 99 27.08 -13.33 -5.65
CA GLN A 99 27.39 -12.27 -6.60
C GLN A 99 27.58 -10.92 -5.91
N LYS A 100 26.97 -10.72 -4.74
CA LYS A 100 27.20 -9.56 -3.90
C LYS A 100 28.68 -9.38 -3.59
N ASP A 101 29.37 -10.47 -3.23
CA ASP A 101 30.80 -10.45 -2.90
C ASP A 101 31.68 -10.03 -4.07
N LYS A 102 31.25 -10.29 -5.31
CA LYS A 102 31.97 -9.84 -6.52
C LYS A 102 31.85 -8.35 -6.78
N LEU A 103 30.84 -7.68 -6.21
CA LEU A 103 30.58 -6.25 -6.40
C LEU A 103 31.23 -5.41 -5.30
N ILE A 104 31.41 -5.98 -4.11
CA ILE A 104 32.02 -5.27 -2.97
C ILE A 104 33.50 -5.03 -3.26
N GLY A 105 33.95 -3.81 -3.02
CA GLY A 105 35.34 -3.39 -3.21
C GLY A 105 35.70 -2.96 -4.63
N LEU A 106 34.81 -3.14 -5.62
CA LEU A 106 35.06 -2.64 -6.98
C LEU A 106 35.23 -1.12 -6.97
N LYS A 107 36.14 -0.64 -7.79
CA LYS A 107 36.43 0.78 -8.01
C LYS A 107 36.01 1.20 -9.41
N PRO A 108 35.93 2.49 -9.71
CA PRO A 108 35.77 2.97 -11.08
C PRO A 108 36.80 2.32 -12.00
N ASP A 109 36.37 1.95 -13.21
CA ASP A 109 37.10 1.21 -14.25
C ASP A 109 37.37 -0.27 -13.98
N ASP A 110 37.02 -0.80 -12.79
CA ASP A 110 37.09 -2.24 -12.54
C ASP A 110 36.05 -3.00 -13.35
N THR A 111 36.43 -4.22 -13.74
CA THR A 111 35.57 -5.14 -14.52
C THR A 111 35.41 -6.44 -13.79
N THR A 112 34.17 -6.96 -13.75
CA THR A 112 33.85 -8.27 -13.16
C THR A 112 32.76 -8.97 -13.98
N ARG A 113 32.58 -10.29 -13.75
CA ARG A 113 31.51 -11.07 -14.40
C ARG A 113 30.43 -11.43 -13.40
N ILE A 114 29.19 -11.14 -13.79
CA ILE A 114 28.00 -11.39 -12.98
C ILE A 114 26.93 -12.10 -13.80
N MET A 115 26.06 -12.82 -13.10
CA MET A 115 24.86 -13.41 -13.69
C MET A 115 23.66 -12.51 -13.40
N LEU A 116 22.90 -12.17 -14.42
CA LEU A 116 21.66 -11.40 -14.26
C LEU A 116 20.49 -12.13 -14.91
N PRO A 117 19.30 -12.11 -14.30
CA PRO A 117 18.10 -12.64 -14.93
C PRO A 117 17.74 -11.79 -16.16
N VAL A 118 17.51 -12.44 -17.28
CA VAL A 118 17.06 -11.77 -18.51
C VAL A 118 15.54 -11.64 -18.50
N ASN A 119 14.85 -12.76 -18.36
CA ASN A 119 13.40 -12.87 -18.19
C ASN A 119 13.07 -14.28 -17.67
N LYS A 120 11.76 -14.54 -17.39
CA LYS A 120 11.32 -15.83 -16.84
C LYS A 120 11.54 -17.03 -17.80
N GLU A 121 11.68 -16.78 -19.10
CA GLU A 121 11.81 -17.81 -20.15
C GLU A 121 13.28 -18.08 -20.49
N GLU A 122 14.14 -17.06 -20.52
CA GLU A 122 15.56 -17.19 -20.89
C GLU A 122 16.47 -17.55 -19.71
N GLY A 123 16.01 -17.39 -18.48
CA GLY A 123 16.81 -17.62 -17.27
C GLY A 123 17.92 -16.58 -17.07
N ASP A 124 19.00 -16.97 -16.39
CA ASP A 124 20.13 -16.11 -16.10
C ASP A 124 21.13 -16.08 -17.26
N ALA A 125 21.69 -14.91 -17.53
CA ALA A 125 22.76 -14.75 -18.51
C ALA A 125 23.98 -14.10 -17.87
N GLU A 126 25.18 -14.45 -18.38
CA GLU A 126 26.44 -13.88 -17.93
C GLU A 126 26.67 -12.52 -18.58
N TYR A 127 27.07 -11.56 -17.76
CA TYR A 127 27.43 -10.22 -18.21
C TYR A 127 28.81 -9.85 -17.69
N GLU A 128 29.58 -9.20 -18.53
CA GLU A 128 30.77 -8.45 -18.11
C GLU A 128 30.30 -7.06 -17.67
N LEU A 129 30.56 -6.72 -16.41
CA LEU A 129 30.22 -5.45 -15.79
C LEU A 129 31.49 -4.62 -15.70
N THR A 130 31.47 -3.41 -16.24
CA THR A 130 32.53 -2.41 -16.04
C THR A 130 31.95 -1.26 -15.24
N VAL A 131 32.53 -0.97 -14.09
CA VAL A 131 32.11 0.14 -13.22
C VAL A 131 32.55 1.46 -13.84
N THR A 132 31.59 2.37 -14.04
CA THR A 132 31.89 3.73 -14.54
C THR A 132 32.00 4.69 -13.36
N ASN A 133 31.13 4.54 -12.37
CA ASN A 133 31.06 5.43 -11.20
C ASN A 133 30.43 4.67 -10.02
N ILE A 134 30.69 5.15 -8.81
CA ILE A 134 30.05 4.62 -7.59
C ILE A 134 29.40 5.78 -6.87
N GLU A 135 28.11 5.64 -6.60
CA GLU A 135 27.33 6.59 -5.86
C GLU A 135 26.91 5.98 -4.52
N ARG A 136 27.14 6.75 -3.46
CA ARG A 136 26.82 6.36 -2.08
C ARG A 136 25.81 7.31 -1.48
N GLU A 137 24.79 6.75 -0.84
CA GLU A 137 23.86 7.51 0.00
C GLU A 137 24.58 7.90 1.30
N ILE A 138 24.85 9.19 1.47
CA ILE A 138 25.38 9.74 2.71
C ILE A 138 24.21 10.15 3.59
N LEU A 139 23.98 9.39 4.66
CA LEU A 139 22.92 9.70 5.62
C LEU A 139 23.32 10.90 6.47
N PRO A 140 22.44 11.89 6.65
CA PRO A 140 22.72 13.02 7.53
C PRO A 140 22.88 12.56 8.98
N GLU A 141 23.70 13.27 9.74
CA GLU A 141 23.71 13.16 11.19
C GLU A 141 22.47 13.84 11.78
N VAL A 142 21.98 13.31 12.92
CA VAL A 142 20.85 13.91 13.63
C VAL A 142 21.38 15.11 14.43
N ASN A 143 21.42 16.26 13.77
CA ASN A 143 21.86 17.54 14.30
C ASN A 143 20.76 18.61 14.10
N GLU A 144 21.00 19.84 14.54
CA GLU A 144 20.03 20.94 14.41
C GLU A 144 19.58 21.19 12.96
N ASP A 145 20.47 21.03 11.98
CA ASP A 145 20.11 21.22 10.55
C ASP A 145 19.19 20.14 10.07
N PHE A 146 19.44 18.88 10.48
CA PHE A 146 18.56 17.76 10.16
C PHE A 146 17.19 17.90 10.84
N LEU A 147 17.15 18.32 12.11
CA LEU A 147 15.90 18.56 12.82
C LEU A 147 15.03 19.57 12.08
N LYS A 148 15.61 20.71 11.69
CA LYS A 148 14.91 21.77 10.94
C LYS A 148 14.48 21.31 9.54
N LEU A 149 15.23 20.40 8.94
CA LEU A 149 14.87 19.83 7.63
C LEU A 149 13.66 18.90 7.72
N VAL A 150 13.56 18.12 8.81
CA VAL A 150 12.40 17.22 9.06
C VAL A 150 11.17 18.00 9.49
N ASN A 151 11.35 18.92 10.45
CA ASN A 151 10.29 19.82 10.91
C ASN A 151 10.96 21.07 11.53
N PRO A 152 10.68 22.29 10.99
CA PRO A 152 11.23 23.54 11.49
C PRO A 152 10.96 23.86 12.97
N GLU A 153 9.94 23.22 13.55
CA GLU A 153 9.56 23.41 14.96
C GLU A 153 10.40 22.56 15.93
N LEU A 154 11.14 21.56 15.44
CA LEU A 154 11.96 20.69 16.29
C LEU A 154 13.25 21.39 16.72
N THR A 155 13.57 21.28 18.00
CA THR A 155 14.74 21.91 18.62
C THR A 155 15.72 20.90 19.23
N SER A 156 15.28 19.66 19.47
CA SER A 156 16.13 18.62 20.06
C SER A 156 15.85 17.22 19.49
N VAL A 157 16.80 16.31 19.72
CA VAL A 157 16.67 14.89 19.32
C VAL A 157 15.54 14.20 20.08
N GLU A 158 15.35 14.59 21.33
CA GLU A 158 14.29 14.08 22.19
C GLU A 158 12.91 14.46 21.62
N GLU A 159 12.75 15.69 21.12
CA GLU A 159 11.53 16.15 20.45
C GLU A 159 11.29 15.38 19.15
N LEU A 160 12.33 15.14 18.34
CA LEU A 160 12.22 14.30 17.15
C LEU A 160 11.76 12.89 17.51
N THR A 161 12.37 12.29 18.53
CA THR A 161 12.01 10.95 19.00
C THR A 161 10.55 10.88 19.44
N ALA A 162 10.09 11.86 20.21
CA ALA A 162 8.71 11.96 20.66
C ALA A 162 7.72 12.18 19.50
N ASP A 163 8.07 12.98 18.50
CA ASP A 163 7.26 13.19 17.29
C ASP A 163 7.15 11.91 16.46
N VAL A 164 8.27 11.22 16.28
CA VAL A 164 8.32 9.91 15.58
C VAL A 164 7.48 8.88 16.32
N GLU A 165 7.63 8.75 17.63
CA GLU A 165 6.84 7.84 18.46
C GLU A 165 5.34 8.13 18.35
N LYS A 166 4.95 9.41 18.39
CA LYS A 166 3.56 9.84 18.21
C LYS A 166 3.03 9.43 16.83
N LYS A 167 3.82 9.59 15.77
CA LYS A 167 3.45 9.18 14.41
C LYS A 167 3.32 7.67 14.27
N ILE A 168 4.22 6.90 14.88
CA ILE A 168 4.15 5.43 14.93
C ILE A 168 2.85 4.99 15.62
N LYS A 169 2.54 5.54 16.80
CA LYS A 169 1.31 5.23 17.53
C LYS A 169 0.06 5.58 16.72
N ALA A 170 0.04 6.74 16.07
CA ALA A 170 -1.08 7.15 15.23
C ALA A 170 -1.27 6.20 14.02
N ASN A 171 -0.18 5.82 13.35
CA ASN A 171 -0.21 4.87 12.24
C ASN A 171 -0.71 3.48 12.67
N PHE A 172 -0.23 2.97 13.81
CA PHE A 172 -0.71 1.70 14.35
C PHE A 172 -2.16 1.75 14.80
N ALA A 173 -2.62 2.86 15.36
CA ALA A 173 -4.03 3.04 15.72
C ALA A 173 -4.92 3.06 14.45
N GLU A 174 -4.51 3.76 13.41
CA GLU A 174 -5.22 3.78 12.13
C GLU A 174 -5.24 2.39 11.47
N ARG A 175 -4.11 1.70 11.43
CA ARG A 175 -4.02 0.32 10.92
C ARG A 175 -4.90 -0.64 11.69
N SER A 176 -4.89 -0.55 13.02
CA SER A 176 -5.75 -1.34 13.90
C SER A 176 -7.23 -1.07 13.62
N GLN A 177 -7.61 0.21 13.52
CA GLN A 177 -8.99 0.61 13.26
C GLN A 177 -9.47 0.12 11.88
N THR A 178 -8.68 0.31 10.83
CA THR A 178 -9.00 -0.16 9.48
C THR A 178 -9.17 -1.69 9.41
N ALA A 179 -8.27 -2.44 10.07
CA ALA A 179 -8.39 -3.89 10.14
C ALA A 179 -9.64 -4.31 10.92
N PHE A 180 -9.93 -3.67 12.04
CA PHE A 180 -11.10 -3.94 12.86
C PHE A 180 -12.42 -3.66 12.11
N GLU A 181 -12.50 -2.55 11.40
CA GLU A 181 -13.66 -2.18 10.56
C GLU A 181 -13.90 -3.19 9.45
N ARG A 182 -12.82 -3.67 8.85
CA ARG A 182 -12.88 -4.77 7.86
C ARG A 182 -13.40 -6.05 8.50
N ASP A 183 -12.87 -6.43 9.66
CA ASP A 183 -13.29 -7.64 10.37
C ASP A 183 -14.76 -7.57 10.80
N LEU A 184 -15.26 -6.39 11.21
CA LEU A 184 -16.68 -6.17 11.50
C LEU A 184 -17.55 -6.43 10.27
N SER A 185 -17.18 -5.85 9.13
CA SER A 185 -17.92 -6.03 7.89
C SER A 185 -17.86 -7.49 7.42
N ASP A 186 -16.70 -8.14 7.50
CA ASP A 186 -16.50 -9.53 7.10
C ASP A 186 -17.30 -10.49 8.00
N ALA A 187 -17.29 -10.26 9.31
CA ALA A 187 -18.09 -11.06 10.24
C ALA A 187 -19.60 -10.94 9.98
N LEU A 188 -20.09 -9.76 9.57
CA LEU A 188 -21.48 -9.59 9.20
C LEU A 188 -21.79 -10.27 7.86
N ILE A 189 -20.89 -10.16 6.87
CA ILE A 189 -21.01 -10.85 5.57
C ILE A 189 -21.08 -12.36 5.78
N GLU A 190 -20.21 -12.92 6.59
CA GLU A 190 -20.19 -14.36 6.91
C GLU A 190 -21.49 -14.80 7.59
N LEU A 191 -21.95 -14.02 8.56
CA LEU A 191 -23.17 -14.34 9.32
C LEU A 191 -24.43 -14.27 8.47
N ALA A 192 -24.58 -13.25 7.64
CA ALA A 192 -25.76 -12.99 6.82
C ALA A 192 -25.73 -13.71 5.46
N ASN A 193 -24.51 -13.90 4.92
CA ASN A 193 -24.23 -14.49 3.61
C ASN A 193 -25.24 -14.07 2.52
N PRO A 194 -25.39 -12.76 2.26
CA PRO A 194 -26.38 -12.27 1.30
C PRO A 194 -26.04 -12.74 -0.11
N SER A 195 -27.08 -12.98 -0.90
CA SER A 195 -26.93 -13.21 -2.34
C SER A 195 -27.04 -11.88 -3.10
N PHE A 196 -26.49 -11.85 -4.29
CA PHE A 196 -26.58 -10.73 -5.22
C PHE A 196 -26.86 -11.24 -6.63
N ALA A 197 -27.38 -10.37 -7.50
CA ALA A 197 -27.69 -10.73 -8.87
C ALA A 197 -26.40 -10.97 -9.69
N PRO A 198 -26.32 -12.04 -10.52
CA PRO A 198 -25.16 -12.31 -11.38
C PRO A 198 -24.77 -11.14 -12.28
N SER A 199 -25.74 -10.34 -12.73
CA SER A 199 -25.48 -9.12 -13.51
C SER A 199 -24.67 -8.09 -12.73
N MET A 200 -24.85 -7.97 -11.41
CA MET A 200 -24.08 -7.05 -10.56
C MET A 200 -22.59 -7.44 -10.55
N MET A 201 -22.28 -8.74 -10.42
CA MET A 201 -20.91 -9.25 -10.50
C MET A 201 -20.28 -8.94 -11.85
N ASN A 202 -21.00 -9.23 -12.94
CA ASN A 202 -20.50 -8.99 -14.28
C ASN A 202 -20.23 -7.49 -14.53
N ASN A 203 -21.13 -6.61 -14.10
CA ASN A 203 -20.96 -5.16 -14.25
C ASN A 203 -19.78 -4.65 -13.40
N TYR A 204 -19.64 -5.12 -12.15
CA TYR A 204 -18.53 -4.78 -11.30
C TYR A 204 -17.18 -5.15 -11.92
N LEU A 205 -17.05 -6.40 -12.37
CA LEU A 205 -15.84 -6.89 -12.99
C LEU A 205 -15.55 -6.22 -14.35
N ASN A 206 -16.57 -5.87 -15.15
CA ASN A 206 -16.39 -5.11 -16.38
C ASN A 206 -15.78 -3.74 -16.12
N ASN A 207 -16.36 -2.99 -15.17
CA ASN A 207 -15.84 -1.67 -14.80
C ASN A 207 -14.40 -1.76 -14.27
N LEU A 208 -14.11 -2.76 -13.45
CA LEU A 208 -12.76 -2.98 -12.91
C LEU A 208 -11.73 -3.28 -14.03
N VAL A 209 -12.08 -4.16 -14.98
CA VAL A 209 -11.21 -4.46 -16.13
C VAL A 209 -10.93 -3.20 -16.95
N GLU A 210 -11.97 -2.37 -17.19
CA GLU A 210 -11.78 -1.09 -17.90
C GLU A 210 -10.85 -0.13 -17.13
N ASP A 211 -10.98 -0.05 -15.83
CA ASP A 211 -10.17 0.84 -15.00
C ASP A 211 -8.71 0.36 -14.93
N VAL A 212 -8.48 -0.95 -14.77
CA VAL A 212 -7.13 -1.53 -14.82
C VAL A 212 -6.47 -1.27 -16.19
N LYS A 213 -7.22 -1.44 -17.29
CA LYS A 213 -6.71 -1.13 -18.64
C LYS A 213 -6.34 0.34 -18.82
N LYS A 214 -7.15 1.27 -18.28
CA LYS A 214 -6.83 2.70 -18.32
C LYS A 214 -5.55 3.02 -17.55
N GLN A 215 -5.34 2.40 -16.38
CA GLN A 215 -4.15 2.60 -15.56
C GLN A 215 -2.88 2.02 -16.18
N ASN A 216 -3.01 0.95 -16.97
CA ASN A 216 -1.88 0.26 -17.60
C ASN A 216 -1.46 0.85 -18.97
N ASN A 217 -1.83 2.09 -19.27
CA ASN A 217 -1.44 2.82 -20.48
C ASN A 217 -1.66 2.07 -21.81
N GLY A 218 -2.61 1.13 -21.84
CA GLY A 218 -2.97 0.39 -23.05
C GLY A 218 -2.09 -0.81 -23.37
N GLU A 219 -1.22 -1.24 -22.46
CA GLU A 219 -0.54 -2.53 -22.62
C GLU A 219 -1.54 -3.68 -22.59
N PRO A 220 -1.37 -4.72 -23.40
CA PRO A 220 -2.29 -5.84 -23.45
C PRO A 220 -2.28 -6.61 -22.12
N ILE A 221 -3.44 -6.63 -21.47
CA ILE A 221 -3.67 -7.39 -20.24
C ILE A 221 -4.75 -8.44 -20.54
N ASP A 222 -4.60 -9.60 -19.95
CA ASP A 222 -5.57 -10.68 -20.02
C ASP A 222 -6.78 -10.40 -19.11
N ASP A 223 -7.91 -10.07 -19.72
CA ASP A 223 -9.15 -9.73 -19.03
C ASP A 223 -9.63 -10.85 -18.08
N GLU A 224 -9.43 -12.11 -18.47
CA GLU A 224 -9.86 -13.27 -17.69
C GLU A 224 -9.03 -13.40 -16.42
N LYS A 225 -7.74 -13.19 -16.50
CA LYS A 225 -6.87 -13.17 -15.30
C LYS A 225 -7.22 -12.06 -14.34
N ILE A 226 -7.57 -10.87 -14.85
CA ILE A 226 -8.05 -9.78 -14.00
C ILE A 226 -9.33 -10.20 -13.29
N ARG A 227 -10.31 -10.75 -14.03
CA ARG A 227 -11.58 -11.21 -13.48
C ARG A 227 -11.40 -12.25 -12.40
N GLU A 228 -10.61 -13.28 -12.67
CA GLU A 228 -10.33 -14.35 -11.70
C GLU A 228 -9.65 -13.82 -10.44
N HIS A 229 -8.65 -12.95 -10.60
CA HIS A 229 -7.92 -12.36 -9.48
C HIS A 229 -8.83 -11.51 -8.58
N TYR A 230 -9.69 -10.68 -9.17
CA TYR A 230 -10.53 -9.75 -8.40
C TYR A 230 -11.91 -10.30 -8.02
N LYS A 231 -12.29 -11.48 -8.52
CA LYS A 231 -13.60 -12.09 -8.23
C LYS A 231 -13.91 -12.20 -6.72
N PRO A 232 -12.98 -12.68 -5.86
CA PRO A 232 -13.26 -12.75 -4.42
C PRO A 232 -13.52 -11.39 -3.79
N THR A 233 -12.75 -10.38 -4.19
CA THR A 233 -12.91 -9.00 -3.72
C THR A 233 -14.24 -8.40 -4.19
N ALA A 234 -14.60 -8.63 -5.45
CA ALA A 234 -15.88 -8.20 -6.02
C ALA A 234 -17.07 -8.84 -5.28
N GLU A 235 -16.98 -10.14 -5.00
CA GLU A 235 -18.01 -10.85 -4.24
C GLU A 235 -18.19 -10.27 -2.83
N ARG A 236 -17.10 -10.05 -2.12
CA ARG A 236 -17.10 -9.42 -0.79
C ARG A 236 -17.76 -8.03 -0.85
N ASN A 237 -17.34 -7.19 -1.80
CA ASN A 237 -17.83 -5.82 -1.92
C ASN A 237 -19.33 -5.77 -2.28
N LEU A 238 -19.81 -6.65 -3.14
CA LEU A 238 -21.23 -6.74 -3.47
C LEU A 238 -22.07 -7.22 -2.28
N LYS A 239 -21.59 -8.21 -1.53
CA LYS A 239 -22.24 -8.67 -0.29
C LYS A 239 -22.31 -7.55 0.73
N TRP A 240 -21.20 -6.83 0.94
CA TRP A 240 -21.16 -5.69 1.84
C TRP A 240 -22.12 -4.57 1.40
N PHE A 241 -22.10 -4.20 0.13
CA PHE A 241 -23.01 -3.19 -0.43
C PHE A 241 -24.47 -3.50 -0.14
N SER A 242 -24.88 -4.75 -0.36
CA SER A 242 -26.26 -5.19 -0.10
C SER A 242 -26.63 -5.12 1.39
N LEU A 243 -25.72 -5.54 2.29
CA LEU A 243 -25.93 -5.47 3.74
C LEU A 243 -25.92 -4.01 4.23
N ARG A 244 -25.01 -3.19 3.73
CA ARG A 244 -24.93 -1.76 4.02
C ARG A 244 -26.25 -1.06 3.71
N ASN A 245 -26.79 -1.27 2.52
CA ASN A 245 -28.06 -0.67 2.11
C ASN A 245 -29.22 -1.14 3.02
N LYS A 246 -29.23 -2.42 3.37
CA LYS A 246 -30.25 -2.95 4.30
C LYS A 246 -30.15 -2.38 5.69
N LEU A 247 -28.93 -2.16 6.22
CA LEU A 247 -28.69 -1.49 7.50
C LEU A 247 -29.15 -0.02 7.47
N ILE A 248 -28.84 0.71 6.39
CA ILE A 248 -29.29 2.10 6.20
C ILE A 248 -30.83 2.17 6.28
N GLU A 249 -31.51 1.29 5.56
CA GLU A 249 -32.97 1.24 5.53
C GLU A 249 -33.57 0.88 6.90
N THR A 250 -33.05 -0.18 7.54
CA THR A 250 -33.61 -0.74 8.77
C THR A 250 -33.35 0.13 9.97
N GLU A 251 -32.11 0.63 10.12
CA GLU A 251 -31.67 1.42 11.28
C GLU A 251 -31.75 2.93 11.04
N LYS A 252 -32.19 3.33 9.83
CA LYS A 252 -32.36 4.75 9.42
C LYS A 252 -31.08 5.57 9.56
N ILE A 253 -29.94 4.94 9.24
CA ILE A 253 -28.65 5.60 9.29
C ILE A 253 -28.56 6.59 8.13
N ASN A 254 -28.24 7.84 8.43
CA ASN A 254 -28.07 8.89 7.44
C ASN A 254 -26.96 9.86 7.88
N ALA A 255 -26.43 10.64 6.95
CA ALA A 255 -25.56 11.76 7.23
C ALA A 255 -26.32 13.05 6.93
N SER A 256 -26.33 13.98 7.89
CA SER A 256 -26.97 15.27 7.71
C SER A 256 -26.09 16.22 6.92
N ARG A 257 -26.69 17.28 6.39
CA ARG A 257 -25.95 18.32 5.68
C ARG A 257 -24.94 19.03 6.60
N GLU A 258 -25.29 19.19 7.86
CA GLU A 258 -24.45 19.82 8.89
C GLU A 258 -23.20 18.96 9.16
N GLU A 259 -23.33 17.64 9.19
CA GLU A 259 -22.20 16.71 9.35
C GLU A 259 -21.25 16.76 8.15
N VAL A 260 -21.79 16.77 6.93
CA VAL A 260 -21.00 16.93 5.70
C VAL A 260 -20.24 18.26 5.70
N GLU A 261 -20.89 19.34 6.13
CA GLU A 261 -20.25 20.64 6.23
C GLU A 261 -19.17 20.64 7.32
N GLY A 262 -19.42 19.98 8.47
CA GLY A 262 -18.44 19.82 9.54
C GLY A 262 -17.16 19.11 9.09
N GLU A 263 -17.27 18.05 8.29
CA GLU A 263 -16.08 17.35 7.72
C GLU A 263 -15.29 18.28 6.77
N ILE A 264 -15.99 19.09 5.97
CA ILE A 264 -15.33 20.07 5.10
C ILE A 264 -14.57 21.12 5.93
N GLU A 265 -15.17 21.62 7.03
CA GLU A 265 -14.48 22.56 7.94
C GLU A 265 -13.24 21.92 8.59
N ILE A 266 -13.31 20.66 9.04
CA ILE A 266 -12.16 19.93 9.58
C ILE A 266 -11.03 19.83 8.53
N MET A 267 -11.36 19.60 7.25
CA MET A 267 -10.36 19.59 6.17
C MET A 267 -9.71 20.97 5.96
N VAL A 268 -10.50 22.03 6.07
CA VAL A 268 -10.01 23.41 5.97
C VAL A 268 -9.10 23.74 7.16
N GLU A 269 -9.48 23.37 8.38
CA GLU A 269 -8.66 23.57 9.58
C GLU A 269 -7.30 22.85 9.51
N LYS A 270 -7.28 21.63 8.93
CA LYS A 270 -6.04 20.88 8.72
C LYS A 270 -5.14 21.47 7.63
N SER A 271 -5.69 22.24 6.71
CA SER A 271 -4.97 22.82 5.57
C SER A 271 -5.45 24.23 5.22
N PRO A 272 -5.23 25.22 6.12
CA PRO A 272 -5.76 26.59 5.94
C PRO A 272 -5.29 27.26 4.64
N GLN A 273 -4.07 26.95 4.18
CA GLN A 273 -3.50 27.47 2.94
C GLN A 273 -4.27 27.03 1.69
N SER A 274 -5.01 25.91 1.76
CA SER A 274 -5.80 25.33 0.67
C SER A 274 -7.31 25.55 0.83
N GLU A 275 -7.76 26.43 1.73
CA GLU A 275 -9.18 26.63 2.01
C GLU A 275 -10.01 26.90 0.75
N LYS A 276 -9.53 27.79 -0.14
CA LYS A 276 -10.27 28.18 -1.35
C LYS A 276 -10.45 27.00 -2.30
N GLU A 277 -9.41 26.16 -2.48
CA GLU A 277 -9.43 24.97 -3.30
C GLU A 277 -10.35 23.92 -2.72
N ILE A 278 -10.27 23.65 -1.41
CA ILE A 278 -11.13 22.70 -0.69
C ILE A 278 -12.60 23.11 -0.85
N ARG A 279 -12.95 24.35 -0.51
CA ARG A 279 -14.34 24.82 -0.65
C ARG A 279 -14.82 24.79 -2.10
N LYS A 280 -13.96 25.11 -3.09
CA LYS A 280 -14.29 25.02 -4.52
C LYS A 280 -14.52 23.56 -4.95
N PHE A 281 -13.71 22.64 -4.49
CA PHE A 281 -13.82 21.22 -4.80
C PHE A 281 -15.15 20.64 -4.30
N TYR A 282 -15.51 20.96 -3.05
CA TYR A 282 -16.75 20.48 -2.42
C TYR A 282 -18.00 21.32 -2.74
N LYS A 283 -17.91 22.30 -3.66
CA LYS A 283 -19.11 22.89 -4.29
C LYS A 283 -19.84 21.93 -5.23
N LYS A 284 -19.11 20.93 -5.78
CA LYS A 284 -19.71 19.93 -6.67
C LYS A 284 -20.51 18.91 -5.86
N PRO A 285 -21.80 18.67 -6.20
CA PRO A 285 -22.64 17.70 -5.48
C PRO A 285 -22.03 16.30 -5.39
N SER A 286 -21.38 15.83 -6.48
CA SER A 286 -20.73 14.51 -6.51
C SER A 286 -19.59 14.36 -5.49
N ASN A 287 -18.88 15.45 -5.17
CA ASN A 287 -17.80 15.40 -4.18
C ASN A 287 -18.36 15.42 -2.75
N ARG A 288 -19.47 16.14 -2.53
CA ARG A 288 -20.19 16.10 -1.26
C ARG A 288 -20.83 14.74 -1.00
N GLN A 289 -21.35 14.11 -2.05
CA GLN A 289 -21.92 12.76 -1.95
C GLN A 289 -20.89 11.75 -1.43
N ARG A 290 -19.62 11.89 -1.83
CA ARG A 290 -18.56 11.03 -1.30
C ARG A 290 -18.36 11.19 0.20
N ILE A 291 -18.33 12.44 0.71
CA ILE A 291 -18.26 12.67 2.17
C ILE A 291 -19.49 12.07 2.87
N GLU A 292 -20.68 12.25 2.29
CA GLU A 292 -21.91 11.69 2.83
C GLU A 292 -21.84 10.15 2.89
N ASP A 293 -21.37 9.51 1.81
CA ASP A 293 -21.19 8.06 1.76
C ASP A 293 -20.16 7.56 2.77
N ASP A 294 -19.04 8.28 2.95
CA ASP A 294 -18.01 7.96 3.95
C ASP A 294 -18.53 8.12 5.38
N LEU A 295 -19.30 9.19 5.65
CA LEU A 295 -19.95 9.39 6.96
C LEU A 295 -20.98 8.29 7.26
N ILE A 296 -21.77 7.88 6.28
CA ILE A 296 -22.73 6.79 6.43
C ILE A 296 -21.99 5.48 6.71
N GLU A 297 -20.91 5.20 5.99
CA GLU A 297 -20.06 4.02 6.22
C GLU A 297 -19.52 4.00 7.65
N LYS A 298 -18.93 5.10 8.08
CA LYS A 298 -18.42 5.27 9.44
C LYS A 298 -19.52 5.01 10.49
N LYS A 299 -20.69 5.61 10.33
CA LYS A 299 -21.82 5.41 11.24
C LYS A 299 -22.33 3.97 11.28
N ILE A 300 -22.29 3.27 10.15
CA ILE A 300 -22.66 1.85 10.09
C ILE A 300 -21.66 1.02 10.92
N LEU A 301 -20.37 1.27 10.73
CA LEU A 301 -19.32 0.54 11.45
C LEU A 301 -19.36 0.85 12.96
N GLU A 302 -19.54 2.12 13.34
CA GLU A 302 -19.74 2.51 14.74
C GLU A 302 -21.00 1.86 15.35
N TYR A 303 -22.08 1.76 14.57
CA TYR A 303 -23.29 1.08 15.01
C TYR A 303 -23.05 -0.42 15.23
N LEU A 304 -22.36 -1.09 14.31
CA LEU A 304 -22.02 -2.51 14.45
C LEU A 304 -21.10 -2.77 15.64
N GLU A 305 -20.13 -1.89 15.89
CA GLU A 305 -19.20 -1.98 17.02
C GLU A 305 -19.92 -1.98 18.36
N GLN A 306 -20.98 -1.17 18.53
CA GLN A 306 -21.75 -1.09 19.78
C GLN A 306 -22.33 -2.45 20.21
N PHE A 307 -22.56 -3.35 19.27
CA PHE A 307 -23.14 -4.67 19.53
C PHE A 307 -22.14 -5.81 19.36
N ALA A 308 -20.94 -5.52 18.88
CA ALA A 308 -19.90 -6.52 18.69
C ALA A 308 -19.28 -6.95 20.01
N LYS A 309 -18.90 -8.21 20.10
CA LYS A 309 -18.04 -8.74 21.18
C LYS A 309 -16.60 -8.60 20.71
N VAL A 310 -15.97 -7.52 21.13
CA VAL A 310 -14.59 -7.21 20.76
C VAL A 310 -13.63 -7.91 21.72
N LYS A 311 -12.67 -8.65 21.16
CA LYS A 311 -11.54 -9.22 21.88
C LYS A 311 -10.32 -8.38 21.56
N GLU A 312 -9.79 -7.66 22.55
CA GLU A 312 -8.52 -6.96 22.44
C GLU A 312 -7.37 -7.96 22.42
N VAL A 313 -6.43 -7.78 21.50
CA VAL A 313 -5.24 -8.63 21.36
C VAL A 313 -4.03 -7.72 21.22
N GLU A 314 -3.06 -7.86 22.11
CA GLU A 314 -1.78 -7.17 22.01
C GLU A 314 -0.91 -7.84 20.96
N VAL A 315 -0.35 -7.03 20.06
CA VAL A 315 0.53 -7.46 18.99
C VAL A 315 1.84 -6.68 19.12
N HIS A 316 2.87 -7.34 19.59
CA HIS A 316 4.19 -6.73 19.68
C HIS A 316 4.87 -6.70 18.30
N THR A 317 5.33 -5.54 17.87
CA THR A 317 5.96 -5.36 16.56
C THR A 317 7.22 -6.21 16.38
N LYS A 318 7.95 -6.47 17.48
CA LYS A 318 9.09 -7.39 17.48
C LYS A 318 8.75 -8.80 16.97
N ASP A 319 7.53 -9.28 17.24
CA ASP A 319 7.08 -10.62 16.86
C ASP A 319 6.70 -10.68 15.36
N LEU A 320 6.38 -9.53 14.75
CA LEU A 320 6.10 -9.41 13.32
C LEU A 320 7.36 -9.41 12.48
N ARG A 321 8.43 -8.77 12.95
CA ARG A 321 9.72 -8.69 12.24
C ARG A 321 10.38 -10.04 11.98
N GLY A 322 10.09 -11.05 12.80
CA GLY A 322 10.61 -12.41 12.61
C GLY A 322 9.90 -13.22 11.50
N GLN A 323 8.74 -12.78 11.03
CA GLN A 323 7.94 -13.49 10.03
C GLN A 323 8.24 -13.04 8.59
N ASP A 324 8.83 -11.87 8.39
CA ASP A 324 9.16 -11.33 7.04
C ASP A 324 10.41 -11.98 6.42
N HIS A 325 11.10 -12.87 7.12
CA HIS A 325 12.30 -13.58 6.62
C HIS A 325 12.02 -14.98 6.08
N GLU A 326 10.77 -15.45 6.04
CA GLU A 326 10.38 -16.80 5.57
C GLU A 326 9.62 -16.82 4.23
N HIS A 327 9.62 -15.73 3.46
CA HIS A 327 8.95 -15.69 2.14
C HIS A 327 9.87 -15.22 1.02
#